data_8b335c306d684300b04ac16df9177194
#
_entry.id   8b335c306d684300b04ac16df9177194
#
_cell.length_a   1.000
_cell.length_b   1.000
_cell.length_c   1.000
_cell.angle_alpha   90.00
_cell.angle_beta   90.00
_cell.angle_gamma   90.00
#
_symmetry.space_group_name_H-M   'P 1'
#
loop_
_entity.id
_entity.type
_entity.pdbx_description
1 polymer ?
#
loop_
_entity_poly.entity_id
_entity_poly.type
_entity_poly.pdbx_seq_one_letter_code
_entity_poly.pdbx_strand_id
1 'polypeptide(L)'
;MGMRGYAVVRRLKDSVDTFTPLLPCVVNLRNNNLQERHWDEIHSLLGFEVKGDKNFTLGDIINQGVTEHADAITVIATNATQESVLEEMMAKVAAAWESTELIVMPYKDVKDLYIIGDVTDLIAALDESLVTVNTVLGSRYVGGIREFVEGWRKNLILFQDT
;
A
#
# COMPACT_ATOMS: atom_id res chain seq x y z
N MET A 1 -34.04 33.49 30.65
CA MET A 1 -34.16 32.32 29.80
C MET A 1 -32.87 31.98 29.02
N GLY A 2 -31.80 32.75 29.13
CA GLY A 2 -30.59 32.54 28.33
C GLY A 2 -29.58 31.50 28.85
N MET A 3 -29.59 31.15 30.13
CA MET A 3 -28.50 30.32 30.72
C MET A 3 -28.57 28.82 30.37
N ARG A 4 -29.74 28.24 30.20
CA ARG A 4 -29.88 26.82 29.86
C ARG A 4 -29.45 26.53 28.41
N GLY A 5 -29.77 27.42 27.49
CA GLY A 5 -29.33 27.31 26.09
C GLY A 5 -27.82 27.45 25.95
N TYR A 6 -27.20 28.30 26.75
CA TYR A 6 -25.75 28.51 26.74
C TYR A 6 -24.98 27.28 27.27
N ALA A 7 -25.51 26.61 28.29
CA ALA A 7 -24.91 25.40 28.84
C ALA A 7 -24.99 24.22 27.86
N VAL A 8 -26.07 24.09 27.10
CA VAL A 8 -26.23 23.06 26.05
C VAL A 8 -25.29 23.32 24.88
N VAL A 9 -25.20 24.57 24.40
CA VAL A 9 -24.29 24.96 23.33
C VAL A 9 -22.85 24.77 23.75
N ARG A 10 -22.48 25.09 24.97
CA ARG A 10 -21.14 24.89 25.51
C ARG A 10 -20.78 23.40 25.59
N ARG A 11 -21.69 22.56 26.11
CA ARG A 11 -21.50 21.09 26.11
C ARG A 11 -21.36 20.51 24.71
N LEU A 12 -22.15 20.99 23.76
CA LEU A 12 -22.06 20.57 22.37
C LEU A 12 -20.74 20.97 21.77
N LYS A 13 -20.27 22.20 22.02
CA LYS A 13 -18.96 22.69 21.57
C LYS A 13 -17.83 21.87 22.18
N ASP A 14 -17.85 21.64 23.48
CA ASP A 14 -16.84 20.83 24.19
C ASP A 14 -16.82 19.39 23.64
N SER A 15 -18.00 18.82 23.32
CA SER A 15 -18.08 17.50 22.67
C SER A 15 -17.51 17.51 21.27
N VAL A 16 -17.79 18.50 20.44
CA VAL A 16 -17.26 18.66 19.09
C VAL A 16 -15.75 18.86 19.14
N ASP A 17 -15.26 19.70 20.05
CA ASP A 17 -13.82 19.96 20.20
C ASP A 17 -13.06 18.72 20.69
N THR A 18 -13.71 17.84 21.44
CA THR A 18 -13.16 16.55 21.87
C THR A 18 -13.14 15.52 20.72
N PHE A 19 -14.16 15.53 19.85
CA PHE A 19 -14.28 14.61 18.73
C PHE A 19 -13.44 15.01 17.51
N THR A 20 -13.18 16.29 17.30
CA THR A 20 -12.47 16.80 16.12
C THR A 20 -11.08 16.17 15.94
N PRO A 21 -10.23 16.04 16.98
CA PRO A 21 -8.93 15.38 16.83
C PRO A 21 -9.01 13.87 16.65
N LEU A 22 -10.16 13.25 16.98
CA LEU A 22 -10.38 11.81 16.82
C LEU A 22 -10.77 11.40 15.39
N LEU A 23 -11.39 12.31 14.65
CA LEU A 23 -11.85 12.04 13.28
C LEU A 23 -10.73 11.54 12.36
N PRO A 24 -9.54 12.17 12.31
CA PRO A 24 -8.44 11.66 11.51
C PRO A 24 -8.00 10.25 11.91
N CYS A 25 -7.95 9.95 13.21
CA CYS A 25 -7.62 8.61 13.69
C CYS A 25 -8.60 7.55 13.21
N VAL A 26 -9.91 7.84 13.34
CA VAL A 26 -10.97 6.93 12.89
C VAL A 26 -10.89 6.68 11.40
N VAL A 27 -10.69 7.73 10.61
CA VAL A 27 -10.54 7.63 9.15
C VAL A 27 -9.32 6.80 8.79
N ASN A 28 -8.20 7.03 9.46
CA ASN A 28 -6.95 6.32 9.23
C ASN A 28 -7.05 4.83 9.63
N LEU A 29 -7.71 4.50 10.73
CA LEU A 29 -7.95 3.12 11.16
C LEU A 29 -8.96 2.37 10.27
N ARG A 30 -9.80 3.09 9.53
CA ARG A 30 -10.72 2.51 8.54
C ARG A 30 -10.13 2.45 7.13
N ASN A 31 -8.86 2.77 6.97
CA ASN A 31 -8.18 2.69 5.68
C ASN A 31 -8.09 1.24 5.20
N ASN A 32 -8.72 0.94 4.06
CA ASN A 32 -8.73 -0.40 3.46
C ASN A 32 -7.33 -0.88 3.00
N ASN A 33 -6.37 0.01 2.90
CA ASN A 33 -4.99 -0.30 2.51
C ASN A 33 -4.13 -0.79 3.69
N LEU A 34 -4.68 -0.76 4.92
CA LEU A 34 -4.01 -1.32 6.09
C LEU A 34 -3.95 -2.84 5.98
N GLN A 35 -2.75 -3.38 5.86
CA GLN A 35 -2.47 -4.80 5.88
C GLN A 35 -2.12 -5.28 7.29
N GLU A 36 -2.02 -6.59 7.49
CA GLU A 36 -1.79 -7.21 8.79
C GLU A 36 -0.52 -6.65 9.47
N ARG A 37 0.57 -6.46 8.72
CA ARG A 37 1.81 -5.84 9.21
C ARG A 37 1.63 -4.41 9.75
N HIS A 38 0.75 -3.61 9.13
CA HIS A 38 0.45 -2.25 9.61
C HIS A 38 -0.39 -2.29 10.89
N TRP A 39 -1.27 -3.28 11.00
CA TRP A 39 -2.02 -3.51 12.24
C TRP A 39 -1.11 -3.94 13.39
N ASP A 40 -0.09 -4.78 13.12
CA ASP A 40 0.91 -5.17 14.11
C ASP A 40 1.71 -3.96 14.63
N GLU A 41 2.06 -3.02 13.75
CA GLU A 41 2.69 -1.76 14.16
C GLU A 41 1.76 -0.91 15.03
N ILE A 42 0.48 -0.79 14.65
CA ILE A 42 -0.53 -0.07 15.44
C ILE A 42 -0.75 -0.73 16.81
N HIS A 43 -0.85 -2.05 16.85
CA HIS A 43 -1.00 -2.80 18.10
C HIS A 43 0.22 -2.62 19.02
N SER A 44 1.41 -2.67 18.44
CA SER A 44 2.67 -2.43 19.17
C SER A 44 2.74 -1.02 19.73
N LEU A 45 2.25 -0.03 18.97
CA LEU A 45 2.21 1.36 19.37
C LEU A 45 1.21 1.63 20.50
N LEU A 46 0.04 1.00 20.42
CA LEU A 46 -1.05 1.20 21.37
C LEU A 46 -0.91 0.31 22.62
N GLY A 47 -0.11 -0.76 22.55
CA GLY A 47 0.06 -1.72 23.63
C GLY A 47 -1.12 -2.68 23.84
N PHE A 48 -2.07 -2.71 22.94
CA PHE A 48 -3.22 -3.63 22.93
C PHE A 48 -3.65 -3.97 21.51
N GLU A 49 -4.29 -5.14 21.34
CA GLU A 49 -4.83 -5.56 20.05
C GLU A 49 -6.10 -4.76 19.71
N VAL A 50 -5.97 -3.89 18.72
CA VAL A 50 -7.12 -3.34 17.99
C VAL A 50 -7.44 -4.34 16.91
N LYS A 51 -8.07 -5.46 17.25
CA LYS A 51 -8.59 -6.36 16.22
C LYS A 51 -9.66 -5.60 15.46
N GLY A 52 -9.63 -5.71 14.14
CA GLY A 52 -10.67 -5.24 13.25
C GLY A 52 -12.02 -5.92 13.50
N ASP A 53 -12.34 -6.06 14.76
CA ASP A 53 -13.62 -6.55 15.22
C ASP A 53 -14.67 -5.49 14.88
N LYS A 54 -15.70 -5.91 14.17
CA LYS A 54 -16.84 -5.05 13.79
C LYS A 54 -17.51 -4.37 14.98
N ASN A 55 -17.09 -4.73 16.19
CA ASN A 55 -17.57 -4.23 17.46
C ASN A 55 -16.66 -3.18 18.12
N PHE A 56 -15.53 -2.82 17.48
CA PHE A 56 -14.66 -1.78 18.00
C PHE A 56 -15.35 -0.43 17.88
N THR A 57 -15.67 0.15 19.02
CA THR A 57 -16.47 1.39 19.09
C THR A 57 -15.59 2.62 19.17
N LEU A 58 -16.14 3.76 18.77
CA LEU A 58 -15.50 5.06 18.92
C LEU A 58 -15.16 5.35 20.41
N GLY A 59 -15.99 4.84 21.34
CA GLY A 59 -15.76 4.93 22.78
C GLY A 59 -14.49 4.21 23.23
N ASP A 60 -14.18 3.07 22.63
CA ASP A 60 -12.96 2.31 22.93
C ASP A 60 -11.71 3.07 22.48
N ILE A 61 -11.78 3.76 21.35
CA ILE A 61 -10.72 4.63 20.83
C ILE A 61 -10.44 5.77 21.81
N ILE A 62 -11.48 6.40 22.35
CA ILE A 62 -11.36 7.51 23.28
C ILE A 62 -10.78 7.07 24.62
N ASN A 63 -11.27 5.94 25.14
CA ASN A 63 -10.89 5.44 26.47
C ASN A 63 -9.46 4.90 26.54
N GLN A 64 -8.87 4.56 25.42
CA GLN A 64 -7.57 3.91 25.35
C GLN A 64 -6.42 4.85 24.94
N GLY A 65 -6.65 6.16 24.95
CA GLY A 65 -5.61 7.15 24.69
C GLY A 65 -5.08 7.17 23.25
N VAL A 66 -5.86 6.65 22.30
CA VAL A 66 -5.48 6.60 20.86
C VAL A 66 -5.16 7.98 20.30
N THR A 67 -5.73 9.05 20.89
CA THR A 67 -5.46 10.43 20.52
C THR A 67 -4.00 10.84 20.71
N GLU A 68 -3.31 10.30 21.71
CA GLU A 68 -1.89 10.57 21.95
C GLU A 68 -1.01 9.99 20.84
N HIS A 69 -1.49 8.97 20.17
CA HIS A 69 -0.80 8.29 19.07
C HIS A 69 -1.36 8.63 17.68
N ALA A 70 -2.23 9.66 17.60
CA ALA A 70 -2.89 10.06 16.36
C ALA A 70 -1.92 10.33 15.21
N ASP A 71 -0.82 11.03 15.50
CA ASP A 71 0.21 11.36 14.50
C ASP A 71 0.91 10.11 13.99
N ALA A 72 1.25 9.18 14.88
CA ALA A 72 1.89 7.92 14.50
C ALA A 72 0.95 7.04 13.68
N ILE A 73 -0.32 6.94 14.05
CA ILE A 73 -1.36 6.22 13.28
C ILE A 73 -1.52 6.85 11.89
N THR A 74 -1.49 8.17 11.79
CA THR A 74 -1.56 8.89 10.51
C THR A 74 -0.36 8.55 9.62
N VAL A 75 0.83 8.46 10.17
CA VAL A 75 2.03 8.04 9.43
C VAL A 75 1.88 6.62 8.92
N ILE A 76 1.46 5.68 9.76
CA ILE A 76 1.26 4.27 9.38
C ILE A 76 0.21 4.15 8.27
N ALA A 77 -0.93 4.83 8.40
CA ALA A 77 -1.99 4.82 7.40
C ALA A 77 -1.54 5.45 6.06
N THR A 78 -0.71 6.49 6.13
CA THR A 78 -0.12 7.11 4.94
C THR A 78 0.86 6.15 4.26
N ASN A 79 1.72 5.49 5.03
CA ASN A 79 2.64 4.48 4.52
C ASN A 79 1.88 3.34 3.83
N ALA A 80 0.83 2.81 4.47
CA ALA A 80 -0.02 1.77 3.90
C ALA A 80 -0.66 2.19 2.56
N THR A 81 -1.13 3.43 2.46
CA THR A 81 -1.71 3.96 1.23
C THR A 81 -0.66 4.10 0.12
N GLN A 82 0.52 4.60 0.44
CA GLN A 82 1.61 4.74 -0.53
C GLN A 82 2.14 3.38 -0.98
N GLU A 83 2.27 2.44 -0.06
CA GLU A 83 2.68 1.07 -0.35
C GLU A 83 1.68 0.37 -1.29
N SER A 84 0.38 0.55 -1.07
CA SER A 84 -0.68 0.04 -1.96
C SER A 84 -0.56 0.58 -3.39
N VAL A 85 -0.16 1.84 -3.57
CA VAL A 85 0.11 2.41 -4.90
C VAL A 85 1.30 1.72 -5.56
N LEU A 86 2.36 1.43 -4.81
CA LEU A 86 3.52 0.70 -5.33
C LEU A 86 3.17 -0.75 -5.69
N GLU A 87 2.35 -1.42 -4.87
CA GLU A 87 1.82 -2.75 -5.18
C GLU A 87 0.98 -2.75 -6.48
N GLU A 88 0.16 -1.72 -6.69
CA GLU A 88 -0.61 -1.57 -7.93
C GLU A 88 0.30 -1.39 -9.16
N MET A 89 1.39 -0.63 -9.02
CA MET A 89 2.38 -0.48 -10.10
C MET A 89 3.03 -1.82 -10.43
N MET A 90 3.39 -2.61 -9.42
CA MET A 90 3.95 -3.95 -9.61
C MET A 90 2.94 -4.93 -10.20
N ALA A 91 1.67 -4.84 -9.83
CA ALA A 91 0.60 -5.65 -10.41
C ALA A 91 0.42 -5.36 -11.91
N LYS A 92 0.58 -4.11 -12.34
CA LYS A 92 0.57 -3.74 -13.75
C LYS A 92 1.74 -4.36 -14.53
N VAL A 93 2.94 -4.34 -13.93
CA VAL A 93 4.11 -5.03 -14.50
C VAL A 93 3.84 -6.53 -14.64
N ALA A 94 3.34 -7.17 -13.60
CA ALA A 94 3.01 -8.60 -13.61
C ALA A 94 1.98 -8.94 -14.69
N ALA A 95 0.88 -8.17 -14.78
CA ALA A 95 -0.16 -8.36 -15.77
C ALA A 95 0.35 -8.18 -17.21
N ALA A 96 1.24 -7.22 -17.44
CA ALA A 96 1.87 -7.01 -18.74
C ALA A 96 2.68 -8.25 -19.18
N TRP A 97 3.43 -8.86 -18.25
CA TRP A 97 4.20 -10.06 -18.53
C TRP A 97 3.33 -11.32 -18.65
N GLU A 98 2.24 -11.44 -17.92
CA GLU A 98 1.27 -12.55 -18.09
C GLU A 98 0.60 -12.53 -19.47
N SER A 99 0.35 -11.32 -20.01
CA SER A 99 -0.26 -11.16 -21.33
C SER A 99 0.75 -11.21 -22.49
N THR A 100 2.04 -11.25 -22.20
CA THR A 100 3.09 -11.30 -23.24
C THR A 100 3.26 -12.72 -23.75
N GLU A 101 2.78 -12.97 -24.97
CA GLU A 101 3.02 -14.22 -25.69
C GLU A 101 4.38 -14.17 -26.38
N LEU A 102 5.26 -15.08 -25.99
CA LEU A 102 6.53 -15.31 -26.67
C LEU A 102 6.28 -16.11 -27.95
N ILE A 103 6.26 -15.44 -29.09
CA ILE A 103 6.16 -16.11 -30.39
C ILE A 103 7.54 -16.69 -30.74
N VAL A 104 7.68 -17.98 -30.54
CA VAL A 104 8.89 -18.73 -30.89
C VAL A 104 8.76 -19.28 -32.30
N MET A 105 9.65 -18.89 -33.19
CA MET A 105 9.67 -19.36 -34.58
C MET A 105 10.87 -20.23 -34.82
N PRO A 106 10.77 -21.32 -35.66
CA PRO A 106 11.92 -22.09 -36.04
C PRO A 106 12.91 -21.24 -36.86
N TYR A 107 14.16 -21.30 -36.47
CA TYR A 107 15.22 -20.54 -37.14
C TYR A 107 15.76 -21.32 -38.34
N LYS A 108 15.48 -20.86 -39.56
CA LYS A 108 15.95 -21.42 -40.81
C LYS A 108 15.86 -22.96 -40.78
N ASP A 109 15.88 -23.73 -41.64
CA ASP A 109 15.74 -25.18 -41.70
C ASP A 109 16.58 -26.04 -40.70
N VAL A 110 17.01 -25.43 -39.59
CA VAL A 110 17.76 -26.11 -38.51
C VAL A 110 16.77 -26.67 -37.51
N LYS A 111 16.74 -27.99 -37.37
CA LYS A 111 15.97 -28.68 -36.35
C LYS A 111 16.45 -28.26 -34.98
N ASP A 112 15.51 -27.95 -34.11
CA ASP A 112 15.71 -27.62 -32.69
C ASP A 112 16.33 -26.22 -32.39
N LEU A 113 16.44 -25.33 -33.39
CA LEU A 113 16.81 -23.95 -33.15
C LEU A 113 15.63 -23.02 -33.41
N TYR A 114 15.24 -22.26 -32.38
CA TYR A 114 14.11 -21.35 -32.40
C TYR A 114 14.58 -19.93 -32.13
N ILE A 115 13.93 -18.93 -32.72
CA ILE A 115 14.13 -17.52 -32.43
C ILE A 115 12.83 -16.91 -31.91
N ILE A 116 12.97 -15.93 -31.06
CA ILE A 116 11.83 -15.12 -30.61
C ILE A 116 11.43 -14.21 -31.77
N GLY A 117 10.13 -14.18 -32.10
CA GLY A 117 9.56 -13.38 -33.18
C GLY A 117 9.78 -11.90 -32.98
N ASP A 118 8.81 -11.14 -32.59
CA ASP A 118 8.90 -9.69 -32.48
C ASP A 118 9.68 -9.25 -31.20
N VAL A 119 11.00 -9.18 -31.32
CA VAL A 119 11.91 -8.85 -30.20
C VAL A 119 11.83 -7.38 -29.81
N THR A 120 11.44 -6.51 -30.72
CA THR A 120 11.43 -5.05 -30.48
C THR A 120 10.41 -4.66 -29.42
N ASP A 121 9.19 -5.18 -29.52
CA ASP A 121 8.13 -4.92 -28.54
C ASP A 121 8.46 -5.53 -27.18
N LEU A 122 9.11 -6.69 -27.18
CA LEU A 122 9.55 -7.37 -25.97
C LEU A 122 10.64 -6.57 -25.24
N ILE A 123 11.62 -6.04 -25.96
CA ILE A 123 12.68 -5.18 -25.38
C ILE A 123 12.06 -3.89 -24.82
N ALA A 124 11.13 -3.28 -25.55
CA ALA A 124 10.44 -2.08 -25.07
C ALA A 124 9.65 -2.35 -23.78
N ALA A 125 8.91 -3.45 -23.71
CA ALA A 125 8.19 -3.87 -22.50
C ALA A 125 9.12 -4.17 -21.32
N LEU A 126 10.29 -4.74 -21.61
CA LEU A 126 11.33 -5.02 -20.61
C LEU A 126 11.91 -3.72 -20.03
N ASP A 127 12.27 -2.78 -20.88
CA ASP A 127 12.81 -1.48 -20.47
C ASP A 127 11.79 -0.69 -19.63
N GLU A 128 10.53 -0.65 -20.05
CA GLU A 128 9.45 0.00 -19.29
C GLU A 128 9.25 -0.66 -17.92
N SER A 129 9.27 -1.99 -17.89
CA SER A 129 9.16 -2.75 -16.64
C SER A 129 10.32 -2.49 -15.69
N LEU A 130 11.55 -2.44 -16.20
CA LEU A 130 12.75 -2.13 -15.42
C LEU A 130 12.70 -0.70 -14.86
N VAL A 131 12.25 0.28 -15.64
CA VAL A 131 12.06 1.66 -15.16
C VAL A 131 11.04 1.70 -14.04
N THR A 132 9.91 1.02 -14.19
CA THR A 132 8.86 0.93 -13.17
C THR A 132 9.39 0.29 -11.89
N VAL A 133 10.03 -0.86 -11.98
CA VAL A 133 10.61 -1.59 -10.85
C VAL A 133 11.67 -0.75 -10.12
N ASN A 134 12.55 -0.08 -10.85
CA ASN A 134 13.57 0.81 -10.25
C ASN A 134 12.93 2.03 -9.57
N THR A 135 11.85 2.57 -10.13
CA THR A 135 11.10 3.67 -9.53
C THR A 135 10.47 3.23 -8.21
N VAL A 136 9.86 2.05 -8.17
CA VAL A 136 9.29 1.47 -6.96
C VAL A 136 10.37 1.23 -5.90
N LEU A 137 11.53 0.67 -6.29
CA LEU A 137 12.67 0.45 -5.37
C LEU A 137 13.27 1.73 -4.82
N GLY A 138 13.21 2.82 -5.58
CA GLY A 138 13.65 4.15 -5.14
C GLY A 138 12.70 4.83 -4.15
N SER A 139 11.50 4.31 -3.95
CA SER A 139 10.53 4.87 -3.02
C SER A 139 10.89 4.53 -1.57
N ARG A 140 10.74 5.51 -0.69
CA ARG A 140 10.89 5.31 0.77
C ARG A 140 9.81 4.39 1.37
N TYR A 141 8.71 4.18 0.65
CA TYR A 141 7.58 3.37 1.11
C TYR A 141 7.65 1.90 0.64
N VAL A 142 8.74 1.50 0.00
CA VAL A 142 8.91 0.13 -0.53
C VAL A 142 9.20 -0.92 0.54
N GLY A 143 9.37 -0.51 1.81
CA GLY A 143 9.87 -1.37 2.90
C GLY A 143 9.18 -2.73 2.99
N GLY A 144 7.85 -2.77 3.04
CA GLY A 144 7.09 -4.00 3.19
C GLY A 144 7.02 -4.89 1.95
N ILE A 145 7.32 -4.35 0.77
CA ILE A 145 7.27 -5.09 -0.51
C ILE A 145 8.64 -5.20 -1.20
N ARG A 146 9.70 -4.71 -0.56
CA ARG A 146 11.04 -4.62 -1.14
C ARG A 146 11.55 -5.96 -1.70
N GLU A 147 11.44 -7.02 -0.93
CA GLU A 147 11.90 -8.35 -1.35
C GLU A 147 11.17 -8.85 -2.61
N PHE A 148 9.87 -8.61 -2.69
CA PHE A 148 9.06 -8.94 -3.84
C PHE A 148 9.51 -8.17 -5.09
N VAL A 149 9.74 -6.86 -4.95
CA VAL A 149 10.16 -5.98 -6.05
C VAL A 149 11.60 -6.29 -6.50
N GLU A 150 12.50 -6.59 -5.57
CA GLU A 150 13.87 -7.03 -5.88
C GLU A 150 13.89 -8.37 -6.62
N GLY A 151 12.98 -9.29 -6.28
CA GLY A 151 12.78 -10.54 -7.01
C GLY A 151 12.38 -10.29 -8.46
N TRP A 152 11.43 -9.40 -8.70
CA TRP A 152 11.05 -8.98 -10.05
C TRP A 152 12.21 -8.35 -10.82
N ARG A 153 12.95 -7.44 -10.20
CA ARG A 153 14.13 -6.81 -10.82
C ARG A 153 15.15 -7.85 -11.25
N LYS A 154 15.43 -8.82 -10.40
CA LYS A 154 16.38 -9.92 -10.69
C LYS A 154 15.94 -10.73 -11.90
N ASN A 155 14.65 -11.08 -11.96
CA ASN A 155 14.10 -11.86 -13.06
C ASN A 155 14.14 -11.08 -14.38
N LEU A 156 13.80 -9.79 -14.36
CA LEU A 156 13.85 -8.94 -15.55
C LEU A 156 15.28 -8.76 -16.08
N ILE A 157 16.27 -8.56 -15.20
CA ILE A 157 17.69 -8.46 -15.58
C ILE A 157 18.18 -9.80 -16.17
N LEU A 158 17.84 -10.91 -15.53
CA LEU A 158 18.20 -12.24 -16.04
C LEU A 158 17.62 -12.47 -17.44
N PHE A 159 16.39 -12.02 -17.67
CA PHE A 159 15.76 -12.10 -18.99
C PHE A 159 16.44 -11.20 -20.02
N GLN A 160 16.90 -10.01 -19.62
CA GLN A 160 17.64 -9.08 -20.48
C GLN A 160 18.98 -9.66 -20.95
N ASP A 161 19.65 -10.41 -20.08
CA ASP A 161 20.97 -11.01 -20.37
C ASP A 161 20.88 -12.32 -21.18
N THR A 162 19.66 -12.83 -21.40
CA THR A 162 19.42 -14.07 -22.15
C THR A 162 19.06 -13.79 -23.59
#